data_778f8ac13c7fcac4ac692fa6df372d23
#
_entry.id   778f8ac13c7fcac4ac692fa6df372d23
#
_cell.length_a   1.000
_cell.length_b   1.000
_cell.length_c   1.000
_cell.angle_alpha   90.00
_cell.angle_beta   90.00
_cell.angle_gamma   90.00
#
_symmetry.space_group_name_H-M   'P 1'
#
loop_
_entity.id
_entity.type
_entity.pdbx_description
1 polymer ?
#
loop_
_entity_poly.entity_id
_entity_poly.type
_entity_poly.pdbx_seq_one_letter_code
_entity_poly.pdbx_strand_id
1 'polypeptide(L)'
;LPAYLSKMVAYPVDGDARVVVYRYYNGTALKIYSDEYTYSAETTRWSLNTRIIDKTEQFVLSDGKWNFDPSTVVTLKADKNDKETSAFYQAIVDWVIANKGQSFSDPKYNNNEYYYGSSAYQNNFDFRPSAWKSQDAAAYGNMSDADLTKLMFERLPEAFLPGLKAIYGSADVVEGVDVFYTINFAIYDGSSTTQYTIKYKVTGKGQFEYVADSLKKVE
;
A
#
# COMPACT_ATOMS: atom_id res chain seq x y z
N LEU A 1 13.07 28.57 24.78
CA LEU A 1 12.48 29.52 23.82
C LEU A 1 10.98 29.29 23.57
N PRO A 2 10.41 28.07 23.52
CA PRO A 2 8.96 27.87 23.40
C PRO A 2 8.12 28.63 24.42
N ALA A 3 8.48 28.55 25.70
CA ALA A 3 7.77 29.26 26.77
C ALA A 3 7.85 30.80 26.66
N TYR A 4 8.91 31.31 26.06
CA TYR A 4 9.03 32.72 25.75
C TYR A 4 8.04 33.14 24.64
N LEU A 5 8.00 32.36 23.56
CA LEU A 5 7.07 32.59 22.46
C LEU A 5 5.60 32.53 22.91
N SER A 6 5.24 31.61 23.80
CA SER A 6 3.89 31.50 24.36
C SER A 6 3.49 32.76 25.19
N LYS A 7 4.46 33.49 25.70
CA LYS A 7 4.19 34.76 26.40
C LYS A 7 4.13 35.96 25.45
N MET A 8 4.90 35.93 24.37
CA MET A 8 5.03 37.06 23.45
C MET A 8 3.95 37.08 22.36
N VAL A 9 3.43 35.90 21.98
CA VAL A 9 2.39 35.78 20.96
C VAL A 9 1.09 35.37 21.65
N ALA A 10 0.20 36.32 21.84
CA ALA A 10 -1.00 36.13 22.65
C ALA A 10 -2.05 35.21 22.02
N TYR A 11 -2.15 35.18 20.68
CA TYR A 11 -3.16 34.38 19.94
C TYR A 11 -2.54 33.75 18.72
N PRO A 12 -1.67 32.72 18.90
CA PRO A 12 -1.08 32.02 17.77
C PRO A 12 -2.13 31.14 17.10
N VAL A 13 -2.06 31.05 15.77
CA VAL A 13 -2.87 30.11 14.97
C VAL A 13 -1.99 28.94 14.51
N ASP A 14 -2.64 27.84 14.13
CA ASP A 14 -1.93 26.63 13.67
C ASP A 14 -1.04 26.95 12.46
N GLY A 15 0.21 26.49 12.51
CA GLY A 15 1.20 26.76 11.47
C GLY A 15 1.91 28.12 11.59
N ASP A 16 1.57 28.97 12.55
CA ASP A 16 2.32 30.23 12.79
C ASP A 16 3.81 29.94 12.99
N ALA A 17 4.66 30.66 12.28
CA ALA A 17 6.11 30.53 12.38
C ALA A 17 6.75 31.81 12.94
N ARG A 18 7.75 31.64 13.78
CA ARG A 18 8.57 32.74 14.35
C ARG A 18 10.03 32.38 14.34
N VAL A 19 10.85 33.30 13.88
CA VAL A 19 12.31 33.20 13.99
C VAL A 19 12.74 33.97 15.25
N VAL A 20 13.44 33.27 16.13
CA VAL A 20 13.99 33.86 17.36
C VAL A 20 15.49 33.98 17.20
N VAL A 21 16.00 35.21 17.24
CA VAL A 21 17.43 35.50 17.26
C VAL A 21 17.85 35.74 18.70
N TYR A 22 18.84 35.01 19.18
CA TYR A 22 19.28 35.09 20.57
C TYR A 22 20.79 34.93 20.72
N ARG A 23 21.30 35.40 21.87
CA ARG A 23 22.70 35.20 22.25
C ARG A 23 22.79 33.98 23.16
N TYR A 24 23.73 33.11 22.84
CA TYR A 24 23.99 31.90 23.62
C TYR A 24 25.49 31.86 24.01
N TYR A 25 25.75 31.68 25.30
CA TYR A 25 27.09 31.47 25.81
C TYR A 25 27.33 29.97 26.00
N ASN A 26 28.29 29.42 25.26
CA ASN A 26 28.59 27.97 25.27
C ASN A 26 29.65 27.55 26.26
N GLY A 27 29.95 28.41 27.24
CA GLY A 27 31.03 28.19 28.22
C GLY A 27 32.39 28.80 27.82
N THR A 28 32.56 29.15 26.55
CA THR A 28 33.82 29.72 26.02
C THR A 28 33.60 31.04 25.31
N ALA A 29 32.56 31.15 24.52
CA ALA A 29 32.26 32.35 23.73
C ALA A 29 30.78 32.65 23.66
N LEU A 30 30.45 33.94 23.52
CA LEU A 30 29.09 34.41 23.24
C LEU A 30 28.87 34.35 21.73
N LYS A 31 27.88 33.59 21.30
CA LYS A 31 27.49 33.45 19.88
C LYS A 31 26.06 33.90 19.67
N ILE A 32 25.77 34.31 18.44
CA ILE A 32 24.39 34.63 18.00
C ILE A 32 23.87 33.43 17.24
N TYR A 33 22.68 33.00 17.64
CA TYR A 33 21.92 31.91 16.99
C TYR A 33 20.59 32.42 16.51
N SER A 34 20.01 31.74 15.52
CA SER A 34 18.65 31.96 15.08
C SER A 34 17.96 30.61 14.88
N ASP A 35 16.85 30.43 15.54
CA ASP A 35 16.00 29.25 15.43
C ASP A 35 14.61 29.64 15.00
N GLU A 36 14.01 28.82 14.14
CA GLU A 36 12.63 28.93 13.73
C GLU A 36 11.75 28.01 14.58
N TYR A 37 10.61 28.53 15.03
CA TYR A 37 9.62 27.79 15.79
C TYR A 37 8.28 27.84 15.08
N THR A 38 7.57 26.72 15.06
CA THR A 38 6.21 26.61 14.51
C THR A 38 5.23 26.29 15.63
N TYR A 39 4.09 26.95 15.64
CA TYR A 39 3.01 26.68 16.59
C TYR A 39 2.09 25.59 16.07
N SER A 40 1.70 24.66 16.96
CA SER A 40 0.67 23.67 16.69
C SER A 40 -0.54 23.92 17.60
N ALA A 41 -1.70 24.14 17.00
CA ALA A 41 -2.95 24.30 17.74
C ALA A 41 -3.39 22.99 18.41
N GLU A 42 -3.08 21.84 17.82
CA GLU A 42 -3.35 20.52 18.38
C GLU A 42 -2.65 20.32 19.73
N THR A 43 -1.36 20.64 19.80
CA THR A 43 -0.56 20.51 21.04
C THR A 43 -0.55 21.79 21.88
N THR A 44 -1.07 22.91 21.37
CA THR A 44 -1.02 24.24 21.98
C THR A 44 0.40 24.69 22.33
N ARG A 45 1.39 24.33 21.51
CA ARG A 45 2.82 24.57 21.79
C ARG A 45 3.59 25.07 20.59
N TRP A 46 4.65 25.82 20.89
CA TRP A 46 5.70 26.14 19.94
C TRP A 46 6.75 25.05 19.95
N SER A 47 7.07 24.51 18.77
CA SER A 47 8.09 23.51 18.59
C SER A 47 9.22 24.02 17.69
N LEU A 48 10.45 23.67 17.99
CA LEU A 48 11.61 24.00 17.16
C LEU A 48 11.44 23.36 15.77
N ASN A 49 11.51 24.19 14.73
CA ASN A 49 11.58 23.69 13.38
C ASN A 49 13.03 23.29 13.08
N THR A 50 13.33 22.04 13.25
CA THR A 50 14.69 21.52 13.08
C THR A 50 15.15 21.52 11.64
N ARG A 51 14.24 21.69 10.67
CA ARG A 51 14.48 21.50 9.23
C ARG A 51 15.13 20.17 8.89
N ILE A 52 15.21 19.27 9.88
CA ILE A 52 15.66 17.89 9.70
C ILE A 52 14.41 17.06 9.52
N ILE A 53 14.26 16.47 8.37
CA ILE A 53 13.21 15.49 8.08
C ILE A 53 13.90 14.14 8.08
N ASP A 54 13.51 13.28 9.01
CA ASP A 54 13.96 11.88 8.99
C ASP A 54 13.29 11.20 7.78
N LYS A 55 14.11 10.75 6.84
CA LYS A 55 13.68 9.98 5.69
C LYS A 55 14.36 8.61 5.71
N THR A 56 13.56 7.59 5.44
CA THR A 56 14.08 6.27 5.11
C THR A 56 13.99 6.11 3.60
N GLU A 57 15.13 5.88 2.95
CA GLU A 57 15.22 5.69 1.51
C GLU A 57 15.91 4.36 1.23
N GLN A 58 15.47 3.66 0.19
CA GLN A 58 16.03 2.39 -0.23
C GLN A 58 17.01 2.62 -1.38
N PHE A 59 18.19 1.99 -1.27
CA PHE A 59 19.19 1.98 -2.34
C PHE A 59 19.55 0.54 -2.69
N VAL A 60 19.71 0.28 -3.98
CA VAL A 60 20.14 -1.02 -4.51
C VAL A 60 21.51 -0.89 -5.11
N LEU A 61 22.42 -1.80 -4.79
CA LEU A 61 23.74 -1.87 -5.41
C LEU A 61 23.62 -2.58 -6.76
N SER A 62 23.89 -1.84 -7.85
CA SER A 62 23.95 -2.36 -9.21
C SER A 62 25.20 -1.82 -9.90
N ASP A 63 25.95 -2.70 -10.57
CA ASP A 63 27.19 -2.37 -11.28
C ASP A 63 28.23 -1.60 -10.42
N GLY A 64 28.30 -1.98 -9.13
CA GLY A 64 29.21 -1.36 -8.17
C GLY A 64 28.82 0.05 -7.71
N LYS A 65 27.61 0.51 -8.01
CA LYS A 65 27.07 1.81 -7.60
C LYS A 65 25.77 1.63 -6.80
N TRP A 66 25.59 2.47 -5.80
CA TRP A 66 24.33 2.58 -5.06
C TRP A 66 23.35 3.45 -5.85
N ASN A 67 22.24 2.87 -6.29
CA ASN A 67 21.16 3.54 -7.00
C ASN A 67 19.94 3.64 -6.09
N PHE A 68 19.34 4.80 -6.01
CA PHE A 68 18.07 4.99 -5.30
C PHE A 68 16.97 4.16 -5.97
N ASP A 69 16.28 3.32 -5.21
CA ASP A 69 15.16 2.51 -5.68
C ASP A 69 14.03 2.52 -4.64
N PRO A 70 12.99 3.33 -4.86
CA PRO A 70 11.82 3.40 -3.98
C PRO A 70 10.80 2.27 -4.21
N SER A 71 11.12 1.30 -5.05
CA SER A 71 10.25 0.16 -5.35
C SER A 71 10.04 -0.72 -4.12
N THR A 72 8.87 -1.33 -4.02
CA THR A 72 8.45 -2.12 -2.86
C THR A 72 8.17 -3.57 -3.27
N VAL A 73 8.59 -4.51 -2.44
CA VAL A 73 8.20 -5.92 -2.55
C VAL A 73 7.17 -6.21 -1.47
N VAL A 74 5.97 -6.58 -1.89
CA VAL A 74 4.86 -6.99 -1.01
C VAL A 74 4.75 -8.50 -1.04
N THR A 75 4.77 -9.14 0.12
CA THR A 75 4.56 -10.58 0.21
C THR A 75 3.25 -10.87 0.93
N LEU A 76 2.25 -11.32 0.17
CA LEU A 76 0.97 -11.77 0.67
C LEU A 76 1.10 -13.24 1.09
N LYS A 77 1.21 -13.46 2.40
CA LYS A 77 1.42 -14.80 2.96
C LYS A 77 0.12 -15.60 2.92
N ALA A 78 0.18 -16.82 2.40
CA ALA A 78 -0.93 -17.78 2.45
C ALA A 78 -1.10 -18.36 3.87
N ASP A 79 -1.24 -17.48 4.85
CA ASP A 79 -1.47 -17.79 6.26
C ASP A 79 -2.70 -17.00 6.73
N LYS A 80 -3.78 -17.70 7.04
CA LYS A 80 -5.05 -17.11 7.52
C LYS A 80 -4.93 -16.28 8.80
N ASN A 81 -3.82 -16.39 9.51
CA ASN A 81 -3.55 -15.60 10.73
C ASN A 81 -2.82 -14.27 10.41
N ASP A 82 -2.29 -14.10 9.21
CA ASP A 82 -1.64 -12.86 8.79
C ASP A 82 -2.70 -11.79 8.48
N LYS A 83 -2.85 -10.84 9.42
CA LYS A 83 -3.91 -9.83 9.36
C LYS A 83 -3.68 -8.77 8.29
N GLU A 84 -2.43 -8.45 7.99
CA GLU A 84 -2.07 -7.48 6.95
C GLU A 84 -2.44 -8.04 5.57
N THR A 85 -2.09 -9.29 5.32
CA THR A 85 -2.50 -9.99 4.10
C THR A 85 -4.02 -10.14 4.03
N SER A 86 -4.69 -10.49 5.14
CA SER A 86 -6.15 -10.57 5.17
C SER A 86 -6.81 -9.24 4.80
N ALA A 87 -6.28 -8.12 5.30
CA ALA A 87 -6.81 -6.78 4.97
C ALA A 87 -6.65 -6.45 3.48
N PHE A 88 -5.53 -6.85 2.86
CA PHE A 88 -5.31 -6.65 1.43
C PHE A 88 -6.34 -7.42 0.59
N TYR A 89 -6.54 -8.72 0.87
CA TYR A 89 -7.54 -9.54 0.17
C TYR A 89 -8.97 -9.07 0.46
N GLN A 90 -9.27 -8.62 1.69
CA GLN A 90 -10.58 -8.09 2.03
C GLN A 90 -10.93 -6.83 1.23
N ALA A 91 -9.96 -5.94 1.01
CA ALA A 91 -10.17 -4.77 0.16
C ALA A 91 -10.57 -5.13 -1.28
N ILE A 92 -10.04 -6.25 -1.81
CA ILE A 92 -10.46 -6.78 -3.11
C ILE A 92 -11.90 -7.30 -3.04
N VAL A 93 -12.22 -8.11 -2.02
CA VAL A 93 -13.58 -8.64 -1.81
C VAL A 93 -14.61 -7.52 -1.72
N ASP A 94 -14.34 -6.51 -0.89
CA ASP A 94 -15.25 -5.37 -0.69
C ASP A 94 -15.44 -4.59 -1.99
N TRP A 95 -14.38 -4.41 -2.76
CA TRP A 95 -14.45 -3.75 -4.05
C TRP A 95 -15.31 -4.54 -5.04
N VAL A 96 -15.15 -5.87 -5.12
CA VAL A 96 -15.94 -6.73 -6.00
C VAL A 96 -17.42 -6.67 -5.62
N ILE A 97 -17.75 -6.78 -4.34
CA ILE A 97 -19.14 -6.66 -3.88
C ILE A 97 -19.75 -5.32 -4.30
N ALA A 98 -19.02 -4.24 -4.11
CA ALA A 98 -19.50 -2.89 -4.42
C ALA A 98 -19.61 -2.60 -5.91
N ASN A 99 -18.75 -3.17 -6.77
CA ASN A 99 -18.63 -2.78 -8.18
C ASN A 99 -19.08 -3.87 -9.18
N LYS A 100 -19.06 -5.14 -8.78
CA LYS A 100 -19.48 -6.27 -9.64
C LYS A 100 -20.78 -6.93 -9.15
N GLY A 101 -21.07 -6.84 -7.84
CA GLY A 101 -22.29 -7.33 -7.22
C GLY A 101 -22.07 -8.40 -6.18
N GLN A 102 -23.07 -8.54 -5.30
CA GLN A 102 -23.06 -9.48 -4.19
C GLN A 102 -23.09 -10.95 -4.64
N SER A 103 -23.59 -11.25 -5.85
CA SER A 103 -23.66 -12.64 -6.37
C SER A 103 -22.30 -13.33 -6.40
N PHE A 104 -21.21 -12.57 -6.52
CA PHE A 104 -19.85 -13.11 -6.51
C PHE A 104 -19.31 -13.45 -5.13
N SER A 105 -20.01 -13.14 -4.03
CA SER A 105 -19.58 -13.40 -2.67
C SER A 105 -20.70 -13.96 -1.81
N ASP A 106 -20.38 -14.88 -0.89
CA ASP A 106 -21.35 -15.35 0.11
C ASP A 106 -21.72 -14.20 1.05
N PRO A 107 -23.00 -13.75 1.09
CA PRO A 107 -23.43 -12.61 1.90
C PRO A 107 -23.31 -12.87 3.42
N LYS A 108 -23.17 -14.12 3.84
CA LYS A 108 -23.02 -14.47 5.26
C LYS A 108 -21.63 -14.13 5.80
N TYR A 109 -20.62 -14.32 4.97
CA TYR A 109 -19.21 -14.19 5.42
C TYR A 109 -18.50 -12.99 4.79
N ASN A 110 -18.80 -12.68 3.52
CA ASN A 110 -18.21 -11.55 2.76
C ASN A 110 -16.68 -11.48 2.87
N ASN A 111 -15.99 -12.62 2.89
CA ASN A 111 -14.54 -12.71 3.01
C ASN A 111 -13.89 -13.52 1.88
N ASN A 112 -14.69 -13.98 0.93
CA ASN A 112 -14.25 -14.61 -0.32
C ASN A 112 -15.12 -14.06 -1.45
N GLU A 113 -14.52 -13.87 -2.63
CA GLU A 113 -15.28 -13.51 -3.83
C GLU A 113 -14.76 -14.35 -5.01
N TYR A 114 -15.60 -14.49 -6.03
CA TYR A 114 -15.36 -15.35 -7.19
C TYR A 114 -15.50 -14.60 -8.53
N TYR A 115 -15.16 -13.30 -8.54
CA TYR A 115 -14.93 -12.54 -9.77
C TYR A 115 -13.45 -12.51 -10.13
N TYR A 116 -12.58 -12.32 -9.14
CA TYR A 116 -11.13 -12.45 -9.20
C TYR A 116 -10.61 -13.69 -8.47
N GLY A 117 -11.38 -14.20 -7.51
CA GLY A 117 -11.01 -15.34 -6.68
C GLY A 117 -10.33 -14.98 -5.37
N SER A 118 -10.44 -13.72 -4.92
CA SER A 118 -9.81 -13.27 -3.69
C SER A 118 -10.43 -13.92 -2.45
N SER A 119 -9.59 -14.49 -1.60
CA SER A 119 -9.98 -15.07 -0.32
C SER A 119 -9.23 -14.42 0.83
N ALA A 120 -9.91 -13.51 1.55
CA ALA A 120 -9.41 -12.94 2.80
C ALA A 120 -9.44 -13.96 3.95
N TYR A 121 -10.21 -15.04 3.82
CA TYR A 121 -10.24 -16.11 4.81
C TYR A 121 -9.01 -17.01 4.73
N GLN A 122 -8.52 -17.31 3.52
CA GLN A 122 -7.36 -18.18 3.30
C GLN A 122 -6.09 -17.43 2.95
N ASN A 123 -6.17 -16.12 2.69
CA ASN A 123 -5.06 -15.30 2.25
C ASN A 123 -4.40 -15.81 0.95
N ASN A 124 -5.24 -16.14 -0.03
CA ASN A 124 -4.82 -16.58 -1.36
C ASN A 124 -5.86 -16.22 -2.42
N PHE A 125 -5.59 -16.54 -3.67
CA PHE A 125 -6.61 -16.62 -4.71
C PHE A 125 -7.12 -18.05 -4.85
N ASP A 126 -8.44 -18.22 -4.79
CA ASP A 126 -9.12 -19.50 -4.97
C ASP A 126 -9.49 -19.72 -6.44
N PHE A 127 -8.68 -20.50 -7.13
CA PHE A 127 -8.87 -20.82 -8.56
C PHE A 127 -9.48 -22.22 -8.76
N ARG A 128 -10.33 -22.67 -7.85
CA ARG A 128 -11.12 -23.89 -8.03
C ARG A 128 -12.33 -23.64 -8.93
N PRO A 129 -12.41 -24.18 -10.14
CA PRO A 129 -13.58 -24.00 -11.01
C PRO A 129 -14.89 -24.41 -10.35
N SER A 130 -14.88 -25.49 -9.54
CA SER A 130 -16.04 -25.94 -8.81
C SER A 130 -16.59 -24.94 -7.80
N ALA A 131 -15.72 -24.18 -7.11
CA ALA A 131 -16.09 -23.15 -6.17
C ALA A 131 -16.75 -21.95 -6.87
N TRP A 132 -16.18 -21.51 -7.98
CA TRP A 132 -16.72 -20.41 -8.79
C TRP A 132 -18.09 -20.76 -9.36
N LYS A 133 -18.25 -21.98 -9.96
CA LYS A 133 -19.54 -22.48 -10.48
C LYS A 133 -20.59 -22.63 -9.40
N SER A 134 -20.19 -23.03 -8.20
CA SER A 134 -21.08 -23.16 -7.04
C SER A 134 -21.56 -21.79 -6.53
N GLN A 135 -20.68 -20.78 -6.57
CA GLN A 135 -21.02 -19.42 -6.10
C GLN A 135 -21.94 -18.69 -7.07
N ASP A 136 -21.63 -18.70 -8.36
CA ASP A 136 -22.46 -18.07 -9.40
C ASP A 136 -22.62 -19.01 -10.60
N ALA A 137 -23.63 -19.89 -10.51
CA ALA A 137 -23.94 -20.83 -11.57
C ALA A 137 -24.44 -20.13 -12.86
N ALA A 138 -25.04 -18.94 -12.75
CA ALA A 138 -25.48 -18.17 -13.88
C ALA A 138 -24.31 -17.62 -14.70
N ALA A 139 -23.27 -17.15 -14.01
CA ALA A 139 -22.06 -16.61 -14.64
C ALA A 139 -21.14 -17.71 -15.18
N TYR A 140 -20.98 -18.83 -14.46
CA TYR A 140 -19.89 -19.79 -14.71
C TYR A 140 -20.33 -21.21 -15.01
N GLY A 141 -21.60 -21.57 -14.76
CA GLY A 141 -22.08 -22.96 -14.81
C GLY A 141 -21.89 -23.66 -16.17
N ASN A 142 -21.98 -22.89 -17.26
CA ASN A 142 -21.84 -23.39 -18.64
C ASN A 142 -20.39 -23.36 -19.17
N MET A 143 -19.44 -22.84 -18.42
CA MET A 143 -18.04 -22.79 -18.85
C MET A 143 -17.34 -24.12 -18.59
N SER A 144 -16.44 -24.53 -19.49
CA SER A 144 -15.51 -25.62 -19.17
C SER A 144 -14.56 -25.18 -18.04
N ASP A 145 -13.96 -26.13 -17.31
CA ASP A 145 -13.01 -25.79 -16.25
C ASP A 145 -11.76 -25.12 -16.84
N ALA A 146 -11.35 -25.51 -18.05
CA ALA A 146 -10.22 -24.90 -18.75
C ALA A 146 -10.49 -23.43 -19.12
N ASP A 147 -11.69 -23.13 -19.70
CA ASP A 147 -12.06 -21.76 -20.07
C ASP A 147 -12.22 -20.89 -18.81
N LEU A 148 -12.78 -21.44 -17.75
CA LEU A 148 -12.92 -20.73 -16.48
C LEU A 148 -11.56 -20.42 -15.87
N THR A 149 -10.64 -21.38 -15.86
CA THR A 149 -9.26 -21.18 -15.39
C THR A 149 -8.56 -20.09 -16.22
N LYS A 150 -8.73 -20.10 -17.53
CA LYS A 150 -8.19 -19.04 -18.40
C LYS A 150 -8.75 -17.66 -18.03
N LEU A 151 -10.05 -17.55 -17.83
CA LEU A 151 -10.73 -16.32 -17.40
C LEU A 151 -10.18 -15.80 -16.03
N MET A 152 -9.91 -16.70 -15.09
CA MET A 152 -9.32 -16.36 -13.80
C MET A 152 -7.96 -15.67 -13.97
N PHE A 153 -7.08 -16.25 -14.80
CA PHE A 153 -5.76 -15.65 -15.08
C PHE A 153 -5.85 -14.34 -15.86
N GLU A 154 -6.80 -14.21 -16.78
CA GLU A 154 -7.03 -12.98 -17.54
C GLU A 154 -7.47 -11.81 -16.64
N ARG A 155 -8.28 -12.09 -15.60
CA ARG A 155 -8.76 -11.10 -14.63
C ARG A 155 -7.75 -10.75 -13.54
N LEU A 156 -6.81 -11.64 -13.27
CA LEU A 156 -5.89 -11.52 -12.14
C LEU A 156 -5.08 -10.22 -12.12
N PRO A 157 -4.59 -9.65 -13.25
CA PRO A 157 -3.91 -8.36 -13.22
C PRO A 157 -4.74 -7.19 -12.69
N GLU A 158 -6.06 -7.23 -12.84
CA GLU A 158 -6.94 -6.19 -12.29
C GLU A 158 -7.24 -6.40 -10.81
N ALA A 159 -7.15 -7.64 -10.33
CA ALA A 159 -7.54 -8.03 -8.98
C ALA A 159 -6.77 -7.28 -7.88
N PHE A 160 -5.49 -6.98 -8.11
CA PHE A 160 -4.64 -6.34 -7.11
C PHE A 160 -4.87 -4.84 -6.95
N LEU A 161 -5.45 -4.17 -7.95
CA LEU A 161 -5.61 -2.71 -7.95
C LEU A 161 -6.41 -2.18 -6.74
N PRO A 162 -7.54 -2.79 -6.34
CA PRO A 162 -8.26 -2.38 -5.14
C PRO A 162 -7.43 -2.53 -3.86
N GLY A 163 -6.73 -3.66 -3.70
CA GLY A 163 -5.86 -3.90 -2.55
C GLY A 163 -4.68 -2.93 -2.48
N LEU A 164 -4.00 -2.70 -3.61
CA LEU A 164 -2.93 -1.72 -3.71
C LEU A 164 -3.41 -0.31 -3.34
N LYS A 165 -4.55 0.11 -3.87
CA LYS A 165 -5.13 1.43 -3.58
C LYS A 165 -5.51 1.58 -2.12
N ALA A 166 -6.09 0.55 -1.51
CA ALA A 166 -6.53 0.59 -0.12
C ALA A 166 -5.35 0.64 0.87
N ILE A 167 -4.31 -0.14 0.63
CA ILE A 167 -3.19 -0.30 1.58
C ILE A 167 -2.03 0.66 1.26
N TYR A 168 -1.76 0.90 -0.03
CA TYR A 168 -0.63 1.72 -0.51
C TYR A 168 -1.09 2.99 -1.24
N GLY A 169 -2.26 3.52 -0.91
CA GLY A 169 -2.83 4.71 -1.55
C GLY A 169 -2.01 6.01 -1.38
N SER A 170 -1.00 6.00 -0.51
CA SER A 170 -0.04 7.11 -0.35
C SER A 170 1.17 7.01 -1.30
N ALA A 171 1.37 5.86 -1.98
CA ALA A 171 2.44 5.70 -2.96
C ALA A 171 2.30 6.75 -4.07
N ASP A 172 3.41 7.37 -4.46
CA ASP A 172 3.43 8.40 -5.49
C ASP A 172 4.61 8.22 -6.43
N VAL A 173 4.56 8.89 -7.56
CA VAL A 173 5.66 8.93 -8.51
C VAL A 173 6.87 9.66 -7.90
N VAL A 174 8.06 9.27 -8.33
CA VAL A 174 9.32 9.94 -7.99
C VAL A 174 9.92 10.46 -9.28
N GLU A 175 10.29 11.75 -9.31
CA GLU A 175 10.86 12.37 -10.51
C GLU A 175 12.14 11.65 -10.95
N GLY A 176 12.18 11.26 -12.21
CA GLY A 176 13.34 10.59 -12.82
C GLY A 176 13.53 9.13 -12.42
N VAL A 177 12.62 8.53 -11.62
CA VAL A 177 12.74 7.12 -11.16
C VAL A 177 11.41 6.40 -11.33
N ASP A 178 11.45 5.24 -11.99
CA ASP A 178 10.28 4.35 -12.03
C ASP A 178 10.10 3.65 -10.69
N VAL A 179 8.91 3.76 -10.11
CA VAL A 179 8.55 3.13 -8.84
C VAL A 179 7.69 1.91 -9.12
N PHE A 180 8.08 0.76 -8.59
CA PHE A 180 7.36 -0.50 -8.78
C PHE A 180 6.90 -1.12 -7.46
N TYR A 181 5.76 -1.80 -7.53
CA TYR A 181 5.28 -2.73 -6.50
C TYR A 181 5.31 -4.14 -7.08
N THR A 182 6.19 -4.98 -6.54
CA THR A 182 6.24 -6.41 -6.88
C THR A 182 5.50 -7.18 -5.80
N ILE A 183 4.44 -7.91 -6.18
CA ILE A 183 3.59 -8.65 -5.24
C ILE A 183 3.85 -10.14 -5.40
N ASN A 184 4.25 -10.78 -4.30
CA ASN A 184 4.33 -12.24 -4.20
C ASN A 184 3.06 -12.74 -3.52
N PHE A 185 2.40 -13.73 -4.10
CA PHE A 185 1.09 -14.20 -3.66
C PHE A 185 0.87 -15.67 -4.00
N ALA A 186 -0.18 -16.26 -3.46
CA ALA A 186 -0.50 -17.67 -3.64
C ALA A 186 -1.82 -17.87 -4.41
N ILE A 187 -1.85 -18.87 -5.27
CA ILE A 187 -3.06 -19.38 -5.92
C ILE A 187 -3.29 -20.82 -5.45
N TYR A 188 -4.51 -21.13 -5.02
CA TYR A 188 -4.98 -22.48 -4.72
C TYR A 188 -5.88 -23.00 -5.84
N ASP A 189 -5.51 -24.14 -6.45
CA ASP A 189 -6.22 -24.75 -7.59
C ASP A 189 -7.19 -25.88 -7.20
N GLY A 190 -7.27 -26.20 -5.90
CA GLY A 190 -8.06 -27.31 -5.37
C GLY A 190 -7.21 -28.54 -4.99
N SER A 191 -5.99 -28.62 -5.44
CA SER A 191 -5.04 -29.69 -5.12
C SER A 191 -3.76 -29.16 -4.50
N SER A 192 -3.29 -28.01 -4.95
CA SER A 192 -2.02 -27.40 -4.55
C SER A 192 -2.12 -25.89 -4.40
N THR A 193 -1.22 -25.34 -3.59
CA THR A 193 -1.01 -23.89 -3.47
C THR A 193 0.32 -23.55 -4.16
N THR A 194 0.24 -22.72 -5.18
CA THR A 194 1.38 -22.32 -6.00
C THR A 194 1.69 -20.86 -5.79
N GLN A 195 2.97 -20.50 -5.67
CA GLN A 195 3.42 -19.12 -5.51
C GLN A 195 3.59 -18.45 -6.87
N TYR A 196 3.17 -17.19 -6.94
CA TYR A 196 3.29 -16.34 -8.11
C TYR A 196 3.84 -14.97 -7.72
N THR A 197 4.36 -14.26 -8.71
CA THR A 197 4.75 -12.87 -8.60
C THR A 197 4.10 -12.05 -9.72
N ILE A 198 3.78 -10.79 -9.43
CA ILE A 198 3.21 -9.83 -10.38
C ILE A 198 3.74 -8.43 -10.06
N LYS A 199 3.88 -7.56 -11.06
CA LYS A 199 4.46 -6.22 -10.88
C LYS A 199 3.51 -5.14 -11.36
N TYR A 200 3.48 -4.03 -10.61
CA TYR A 200 2.77 -2.79 -10.94
C TYR A 200 3.72 -1.60 -10.91
N LYS A 201 3.53 -0.67 -11.83
CA LYS A 201 4.21 0.63 -11.85
C LYS A 201 3.30 1.67 -11.19
N VAL A 202 3.87 2.52 -10.36
CA VAL A 202 3.18 3.70 -9.81
C VAL A 202 3.12 4.77 -10.90
N THR A 203 1.92 5.21 -11.26
CA THR A 203 1.69 6.21 -12.31
C THR A 203 1.17 7.54 -11.79
N GLY A 204 0.87 7.62 -10.49
CA GLY A 204 0.42 8.79 -9.76
C GLY A 204 0.09 8.41 -8.32
N LYS A 205 -0.28 9.39 -7.51
CA LYS A 205 -0.60 9.15 -6.10
C LYS A 205 -1.72 8.12 -5.95
N GLY A 206 -1.39 6.95 -5.38
CA GLY A 206 -2.30 5.81 -5.21
C GLY A 206 -2.80 5.22 -6.53
N GLN A 207 -2.11 5.46 -7.65
CA GLN A 207 -2.44 4.92 -8.95
C GLN A 207 -1.38 3.91 -9.40
N PHE A 208 -1.85 2.76 -9.84
CA PHE A 208 -1.01 1.63 -10.20
C PHE A 208 -1.42 1.09 -11.57
N GLU A 209 -0.44 0.74 -12.39
CA GLU A 209 -0.62 0.14 -13.69
C GLU A 209 0.09 -1.20 -13.75
N TYR A 210 -0.58 -2.23 -14.25
CA TYR A 210 0.01 -3.56 -14.43
C TYR A 210 1.17 -3.50 -15.42
N VAL A 211 2.29 -4.08 -15.05
CA VAL A 211 3.42 -4.27 -15.96
C VAL A 211 3.18 -5.53 -16.77
N ALA A 212 2.99 -5.38 -18.06
CA ALA A 212 2.71 -6.50 -18.97
C ALA A 212 3.76 -7.63 -18.81
N ASP A 213 3.29 -8.87 -18.92
CA ASP A 213 4.10 -10.12 -18.83
C ASP A 213 4.86 -10.28 -17.51
N SER A 214 4.51 -9.52 -16.46
CA SER A 214 5.14 -9.64 -15.14
C SER A 214 4.54 -10.75 -14.26
N LEU A 215 3.35 -11.25 -14.60
CA LEU A 215 2.72 -12.37 -13.88
C LEU A 215 3.49 -13.66 -14.18
N LYS A 216 4.14 -14.22 -13.16
CA LYS A 216 4.97 -15.41 -13.29
C LYS A 216 4.80 -16.34 -12.10
N LYS A 217 4.87 -17.64 -12.37
CA LYS A 217 5.03 -18.65 -11.32
C LYS A 217 6.43 -18.51 -10.72
N VAL A 218 6.52 -18.58 -9.39
CA VAL A 218 7.80 -18.64 -8.68
C VAL A 218 8.28 -20.11 -8.69
N GLU A 219 9.49 -20.34 -9.15
CA GLU A 219 10.12 -21.68 -9.19
C GLU A 219 10.65 -22.09 -7.82
#